data_fbdf11a2695827d9f0397e7f6beb8623
#
_entry.id   fbdf11a2695827d9f0397e7f6beb8623
#
_cell.length_a   1.000
_cell.length_b   1.000
_cell.length_c   1.000
_cell.angle_alpha   90.00
_cell.angle_beta   90.00
_cell.angle_gamma   90.00
#
_symmetry.space_group_name_H-M   'P 1'
#
loop_
_entity.id
_entity.type
_entity.pdbx_description
1 polymer ?
#
loop_
_entity_poly.entity_id
_entity_poly.type
_entity_poly.pdbx_seq_one_letter_code
_entity_poly.pdbx_strand_id
1 'polypeptide(L)'
;MADFEDSQAPVWTQMLTGQVNLRDAILKKVDFKASNGKEYKLRTDKKLPTLIVRPRGWHLDEKHLLVDSEPISGSLFDFGLYFFHNAWELVKTGTGPYFYLPKMESHLEARLWNDVFCVAQDTIGMPRGTIRGTCLIETIPAAFEMDEFIYELRDHSSGLNCGRWDYIFSFIKKFRNHAEYVLPDRSDVTMTVPFMDAYVQLLIKTCHTRGVHAMVSPPLTLLSVSQY
;
A
#
# COMPACT_ATOMS: atom_id res chain seq x y z
N MET A 1 7.75 -5.01 -3.39
CA MET A 1 6.82 -3.87 -3.47
C MET A 1 7.52 -2.74 -4.19
N ALA A 2 6.83 -2.06 -5.11
CA ALA A 2 7.27 -0.78 -5.66
C ALA A 2 6.49 0.34 -4.96
N ASP A 3 7.16 1.44 -4.66
CA ASP A 3 6.65 2.43 -3.74
C ASP A 3 6.81 3.84 -4.30
N PHE A 4 5.70 4.49 -4.60
CA PHE A 4 5.62 5.89 -5.03
C PHE A 4 5.41 6.85 -3.87
N GLU A 5 5.21 6.34 -2.67
CA GLU A 5 4.92 7.13 -1.50
C GLU A 5 6.19 7.41 -0.69
N ASP A 6 6.47 6.66 0.37
CA ASP A 6 7.55 6.99 1.31
C ASP A 6 8.97 6.81 0.75
N SER A 7 9.15 5.98 -0.27
CA SER A 7 10.48 5.66 -0.83
C SER A 7 10.82 6.43 -2.10
N GLN A 8 9.90 7.26 -2.61
CA GLN A 8 10.07 8.02 -3.86
C GLN A 8 10.16 9.51 -3.58
N ALA A 9 11.21 10.17 -4.08
CA ALA A 9 11.23 11.64 -4.11
C ALA A 9 10.28 12.13 -5.22
N PRO A 10 9.32 13.05 -4.92
CA PRO A 10 8.30 13.49 -5.88
C PRO A 10 8.84 14.53 -6.88
N VAL A 11 9.97 14.23 -7.50
CA VAL A 11 10.53 15.01 -8.59
C VAL A 11 9.89 14.52 -9.90
N TRP A 12 9.38 15.42 -10.73
CA TRP A 12 8.62 15.09 -11.93
C TRP A 12 9.26 14.03 -12.82
N THR A 13 10.53 14.22 -13.16
CA THR A 13 11.28 13.26 -13.98
C THR A 13 11.40 11.89 -13.33
N GLN A 14 11.56 11.82 -12.00
CA GLN A 14 11.64 10.55 -11.29
C GLN A 14 10.29 9.85 -11.20
N MET A 15 9.21 10.59 -11.02
CA MET A 15 7.84 10.02 -11.02
C MET A 15 7.54 9.36 -12.37
N LEU A 16 7.83 10.04 -13.47
CA LEU A 16 7.64 9.49 -14.82
C LEU A 16 8.58 8.31 -15.10
N THR A 17 9.88 8.45 -14.78
CA THR A 17 10.86 7.37 -14.96
C THR A 17 10.49 6.14 -14.12
N GLY A 18 9.96 6.34 -12.92
CA GLY A 18 9.46 5.26 -12.06
C GLY A 18 8.36 4.44 -12.74
N GLN A 19 7.41 5.10 -13.41
CA GLN A 19 6.35 4.42 -14.18
C GLN A 19 6.92 3.62 -15.36
N VAL A 20 7.89 4.19 -16.09
CA VAL A 20 8.58 3.49 -17.19
C VAL A 20 9.34 2.26 -16.65
N ASN A 21 10.09 2.43 -15.56
CA ASN A 21 10.84 1.35 -14.94
C ASN A 21 9.92 0.20 -14.46
N LEU A 22 8.74 0.52 -13.92
CA LEU A 22 7.75 -0.49 -13.55
C LEU A 22 7.24 -1.27 -14.77
N ARG A 23 6.94 -0.58 -15.86
CA ARG A 23 6.53 -1.22 -17.11
C ARG A 23 7.63 -2.15 -17.63
N ASP A 24 8.88 -1.67 -17.66
CA ASP A 24 10.01 -2.47 -18.12
C ASP A 24 10.29 -3.68 -17.21
N ALA A 25 10.09 -3.53 -15.90
CA ALA A 25 10.20 -4.64 -14.96
C ALA A 25 9.11 -5.71 -15.21
N ILE A 26 7.87 -5.32 -15.46
CA ILE A 26 6.76 -6.22 -15.79
C ILE A 26 7.04 -6.95 -17.10
N LEU A 27 7.57 -6.26 -18.09
CA LEU A 27 7.99 -6.81 -19.37
C LEU A 27 9.32 -7.59 -19.30
N LYS A 28 9.94 -7.68 -18.12
CA LYS A 28 11.24 -8.34 -17.88
C LYS A 28 12.40 -7.77 -18.71
N LYS A 29 12.37 -6.46 -18.95
CA LYS A 29 13.39 -5.73 -19.72
C LYS A 29 14.43 -5.02 -18.85
N VAL A 30 14.28 -5.06 -17.52
CA VAL A 30 15.17 -4.35 -16.60
C VAL A 30 16.37 -5.22 -16.26
N ASP A 31 17.55 -4.74 -16.66
CA ASP A 31 18.84 -5.21 -16.20
C ASP A 31 19.59 -4.03 -15.57
N PHE A 32 20.30 -4.27 -14.49
CA PHE A 32 21.10 -3.24 -13.84
C PHE A 32 22.52 -3.75 -13.58
N LYS A 33 23.51 -2.98 -13.98
CA LYS A 33 24.91 -3.21 -13.69
C LYS A 33 25.43 -2.14 -12.75
N ALA A 34 25.78 -2.50 -11.54
CA ALA A 34 26.32 -1.58 -10.54
C ALA A 34 27.77 -1.17 -10.90
N SER A 35 28.23 -0.03 -10.37
CA SER A 35 29.58 0.50 -10.59
C SER A 35 30.71 -0.46 -10.17
N ASN A 36 30.45 -1.35 -9.21
CA ASN A 36 31.36 -2.40 -8.77
C ASN A 36 31.36 -3.64 -9.68
N GLY A 37 30.69 -3.60 -10.84
CA GLY A 37 30.60 -4.69 -11.80
C GLY A 37 29.52 -5.75 -11.50
N LYS A 38 28.81 -5.66 -10.38
CA LYS A 38 27.74 -6.60 -10.04
C LYS A 38 26.52 -6.39 -10.95
N GLU A 39 26.04 -7.48 -11.54
CA GLU A 39 24.85 -7.48 -12.39
C GLU A 39 23.62 -7.95 -11.63
N TYR A 40 22.52 -7.26 -11.82
CA TYR A 40 21.21 -7.61 -11.29
C TYR A 40 20.26 -7.82 -12.46
N LYS A 41 19.72 -9.03 -12.57
CA LYS A 41 18.79 -9.42 -13.63
C LYS A 41 17.56 -10.07 -13.04
N LEU A 42 16.43 -9.83 -13.65
CA LEU A 42 15.22 -10.55 -13.28
C LEU A 42 15.35 -12.02 -13.68
N ARG A 43 14.92 -12.90 -12.80
CA ARG A 43 14.92 -14.33 -13.06
C ARG A 43 13.93 -14.69 -14.15
N THR A 44 14.36 -15.55 -15.07
CA THR A 44 13.50 -16.07 -16.15
C THR A 44 13.15 -17.55 -15.96
N ASP A 45 13.85 -18.22 -15.04
CA ASP A 45 13.78 -19.65 -14.76
C ASP A 45 12.68 -20.01 -13.73
N LYS A 46 12.16 -19.04 -13.00
CA LYS A 46 11.14 -19.24 -11.97
C LYS A 46 10.06 -18.17 -12.04
N LYS A 47 8.90 -18.48 -11.45
CA LYS A 47 7.84 -17.50 -11.23
C LYS A 47 8.37 -16.39 -10.31
N LEU A 48 8.24 -15.15 -10.76
CA LEU A 48 8.59 -13.99 -9.94
C LEU A 48 7.54 -13.79 -8.84
N PRO A 49 7.93 -13.16 -7.69
CA PRO A 49 6.97 -12.70 -6.71
C PRO A 49 5.97 -11.73 -7.33
N THR A 50 4.73 -11.76 -6.85
CA THR A 50 3.71 -10.81 -7.27
C THR A 50 4.14 -9.38 -6.92
N LEU A 51 4.11 -8.50 -7.90
CA LEU A 51 4.41 -7.09 -7.71
C LEU A 51 3.22 -6.39 -7.08
N ILE A 52 3.45 -5.70 -5.97
CA ILE A 52 2.48 -4.83 -5.30
C ILE A 52 2.98 -3.41 -5.42
N VAL A 53 2.10 -2.47 -5.78
CA VAL A 53 2.45 -1.06 -5.94
C VAL A 53 1.74 -0.21 -4.91
N ARG A 54 2.50 0.64 -4.20
CA ARG A 54 1.96 1.63 -3.28
C ARG A 54 1.91 2.99 -3.96
N PRO A 55 0.72 3.49 -4.37
CA PRO A 55 0.55 4.85 -4.82
C PRO A 55 0.70 5.81 -3.64
N ARG A 56 0.89 7.09 -3.91
CA ARG A 56 0.83 8.14 -2.88
C ARG A 56 -0.53 8.13 -2.18
N GLY A 57 -0.55 8.58 -0.92
CA GLY A 57 -1.78 8.74 -0.16
C GLY A 57 -2.68 9.87 -0.69
N TRP A 58 -3.97 9.86 -0.34
CA TRP A 58 -4.97 10.84 -0.77
C TRP A 58 -4.62 12.29 -0.39
N HIS A 59 -3.76 12.49 0.61
CA HIS A 59 -3.33 13.81 1.09
C HIS A 59 -2.25 14.48 0.24
N LEU A 60 -1.74 13.81 -0.80
CA LEU A 60 -0.66 14.31 -1.66
C LEU A 60 -1.17 14.65 -3.06
N ASP A 61 -0.76 15.82 -3.55
CA ASP A 61 -1.06 16.29 -4.89
C ASP A 61 0.13 16.10 -5.84
N GLU A 62 -0.18 15.92 -7.13
CA GLU A 62 0.80 16.00 -8.20
C GLU A 62 0.77 17.40 -8.84
N LYS A 63 1.67 18.25 -8.39
CA LYS A 63 1.69 19.67 -8.75
C LYS A 63 2.10 19.96 -10.21
N HIS A 64 2.71 18.98 -10.87
CA HIS A 64 3.18 19.13 -12.25
C HIS A 64 2.12 18.75 -13.29
N LEU A 65 1.01 18.15 -12.88
CA LEU A 65 -0.11 17.84 -13.76
C LEU A 65 -1.36 18.56 -13.27
N LEU A 66 -1.88 19.44 -14.11
CA LEU A 66 -3.06 20.24 -13.79
C LEU A 66 -4.26 19.76 -14.60
N VAL A 67 -5.41 19.71 -13.96
CA VAL A 67 -6.74 19.55 -14.59
C VAL A 67 -7.57 20.74 -14.17
N ASP A 68 -8.12 21.47 -15.14
CA ASP A 68 -8.86 22.73 -14.91
C ASP A 68 -8.07 23.75 -14.05
N SER A 69 -6.75 23.83 -14.28
CA SER A 69 -5.78 24.67 -13.57
C SER A 69 -5.50 24.30 -12.11
N GLU A 70 -6.04 23.18 -11.63
CA GLU A 70 -5.79 22.66 -10.27
C GLU A 70 -4.88 21.41 -10.32
N PRO A 71 -3.94 21.24 -9.36
CA PRO A 71 -3.15 20.03 -9.25
C PRO A 71 -4.03 18.80 -9.07
N ILE A 72 -3.70 17.70 -9.76
CA ILE A 72 -4.43 16.45 -9.56
C ILE A 72 -3.95 15.72 -8.31
N SER A 73 -4.79 14.80 -7.81
CA SER A 73 -4.36 13.87 -6.77
C SER A 73 -3.15 13.05 -7.19
N GLY A 74 -2.10 13.03 -6.36
CA GLY A 74 -0.94 12.17 -6.55
C GLY A 74 -1.30 10.69 -6.54
N SER A 75 -2.30 10.30 -5.72
CA SER A 75 -2.84 8.94 -5.71
C SER A 75 -3.38 8.52 -7.07
N LEU A 76 -4.21 9.38 -7.69
CA LEU A 76 -4.82 9.09 -8.98
C LEU A 76 -3.79 9.09 -10.11
N PHE A 77 -2.79 9.96 -10.02
CA PHE A 77 -1.68 9.96 -10.98
C PHE A 77 -0.90 8.66 -10.95
N ASP A 78 -0.45 8.24 -9.77
CA ASP A 78 0.37 7.03 -9.61
C ASP A 78 -0.40 5.77 -9.98
N PHE A 79 -1.62 5.64 -9.45
CA PHE A 79 -2.52 4.53 -9.72
C PHE A 79 -2.91 4.46 -11.20
N GLY A 80 -3.40 5.56 -11.76
CA GLY A 80 -3.96 5.61 -13.11
C GLY A 80 -2.94 5.24 -14.18
N LEU A 81 -1.74 5.84 -14.13
CA LEU A 81 -0.67 5.51 -15.07
C LEU A 81 -0.22 4.06 -14.95
N TYR A 82 0.03 3.60 -13.73
CA TYR A 82 0.44 2.21 -13.51
C TYR A 82 -0.63 1.23 -13.98
N PHE A 83 -1.87 1.41 -13.59
CA PHE A 83 -2.98 0.52 -13.92
C PHE A 83 -3.22 0.47 -15.43
N PHE A 84 -3.40 1.63 -16.06
CA PHE A 84 -3.69 1.73 -17.48
C PHE A 84 -2.64 1.02 -18.36
N HIS A 85 -1.37 1.23 -18.07
CA HIS A 85 -0.29 0.70 -18.88
C HIS A 85 0.05 -0.78 -18.61
N ASN A 86 -0.33 -1.34 -17.46
CA ASN A 86 0.20 -2.63 -17.02
C ASN A 86 -0.84 -3.69 -16.69
N ALA A 87 -2.09 -3.32 -16.41
CA ALA A 87 -3.07 -4.23 -15.84
C ALA A 87 -3.33 -5.47 -16.71
N TRP A 88 -3.53 -5.29 -18.00
CA TRP A 88 -3.75 -6.41 -18.91
C TRP A 88 -2.53 -7.33 -19.08
N GLU A 89 -1.32 -6.76 -19.10
CA GLU A 89 -0.10 -7.58 -19.16
C GLU A 89 0.11 -8.40 -17.89
N LEU A 90 -0.19 -7.81 -16.72
CA LEU A 90 -0.13 -8.52 -15.45
C LEU A 90 -1.12 -9.70 -15.41
N VAL A 91 -2.35 -9.51 -15.86
CA VAL A 91 -3.34 -10.57 -15.94
C VAL A 91 -2.89 -11.66 -16.93
N LYS A 92 -2.41 -11.28 -18.11
CA LYS A 92 -1.89 -12.19 -19.12
C LYS A 92 -0.73 -13.07 -18.63
N THR A 93 0.11 -12.51 -17.75
CA THR A 93 1.24 -13.25 -17.18
C THR A 93 0.89 -14.07 -15.93
N GLY A 94 -0.40 -14.17 -15.59
CA GLY A 94 -0.93 -14.99 -14.49
C GLY A 94 -0.75 -14.34 -13.11
N THR A 95 -0.65 -13.01 -13.08
CA THR A 95 -0.69 -12.20 -11.85
C THR A 95 -1.90 -11.28 -11.88
N GLY A 96 -1.78 -10.05 -11.45
CA GLY A 96 -2.83 -9.04 -11.50
C GLY A 96 -2.35 -7.69 -10.99
N PRO A 97 -3.16 -6.64 -11.10
CA PRO A 97 -2.88 -5.35 -10.52
C PRO A 97 -3.12 -5.38 -9.00
N TYR A 98 -2.04 -5.43 -8.22
CA TYR A 98 -2.06 -5.44 -6.77
C TYR A 98 -1.58 -4.10 -6.22
N PHE A 99 -2.36 -3.53 -5.31
CA PHE A 99 -2.08 -2.24 -4.69
C PHE A 99 -1.95 -2.33 -3.18
N TYR A 100 -1.22 -1.35 -2.63
CA TYR A 100 -1.00 -1.18 -1.21
C TYR A 100 -1.42 0.24 -0.84
N LEU A 101 -2.53 0.40 -0.12
CA LEU A 101 -3.24 1.68 0.04
C LEU A 101 -2.84 2.33 1.36
N PRO A 102 -2.11 3.48 1.31
CA PRO A 102 -1.52 4.07 2.51
C PRO A 102 -2.39 5.14 3.16
N LYS A 103 -2.10 5.43 4.43
CA LYS A 103 -2.38 6.68 5.17
C LYS A 103 -3.85 7.13 5.23
N MET A 104 -4.78 6.21 5.06
CA MET A 104 -6.21 6.51 5.22
C MET A 104 -6.57 6.70 6.71
N GLU A 105 -7.47 7.62 6.97
CA GLU A 105 -8.01 7.90 8.31
C GLU A 105 -9.49 7.50 8.45
N SER A 106 -10.19 7.22 7.35
CA SER A 106 -11.61 6.85 7.35
C SER A 106 -11.93 5.81 6.28
N HIS A 107 -12.92 4.97 6.57
CA HIS A 107 -13.49 4.03 5.60
C HIS A 107 -14.07 4.73 4.34
N LEU A 108 -14.42 6.00 4.43
CA LEU A 108 -14.88 6.77 3.25
C LEU A 108 -13.77 6.94 2.22
N GLU A 109 -12.52 7.02 2.64
CA GLU A 109 -11.36 7.03 1.74
C GLU A 109 -11.16 5.66 1.09
N ALA A 110 -11.46 4.58 1.80
CA ALA A 110 -11.48 3.23 1.23
C ALA A 110 -12.63 3.07 0.21
N ARG A 111 -13.81 3.63 0.48
CA ARG A 111 -14.91 3.71 -0.48
C ARG A 111 -14.50 4.45 -1.74
N LEU A 112 -13.82 5.59 -1.61
CA LEU A 112 -13.30 6.34 -2.76
C LEU A 112 -12.34 5.49 -3.59
N TRP A 113 -11.44 4.72 -2.96
CA TRP A 113 -10.61 3.76 -3.68
C TRP A 113 -11.42 2.70 -4.42
N ASN A 114 -12.47 2.16 -3.80
CA ASN A 114 -13.37 1.22 -4.47
C ASN A 114 -14.03 1.81 -5.72
N ASP A 115 -14.52 3.04 -5.62
CA ASP A 115 -15.13 3.75 -6.75
C ASP A 115 -14.12 3.98 -7.87
N VAL A 116 -12.90 4.40 -7.55
CA VAL A 116 -11.79 4.54 -8.50
C VAL A 116 -11.46 3.20 -9.18
N PHE A 117 -11.40 2.11 -8.42
CA PHE A 117 -11.13 0.78 -8.95
C PHE A 117 -12.24 0.32 -9.91
N CYS A 118 -13.50 0.55 -9.56
CA CYS A 118 -14.63 0.22 -10.43
C CYS A 118 -14.55 1.01 -11.74
N VAL A 119 -14.41 2.33 -11.68
CA VAL A 119 -14.32 3.19 -12.87
C VAL A 119 -13.12 2.81 -13.75
N ALA A 120 -11.97 2.56 -13.14
CA ALA A 120 -10.75 2.21 -13.87
C ALA A 120 -10.91 0.88 -14.61
N GLN A 121 -11.46 -0.14 -13.95
CA GLN A 121 -11.71 -1.45 -14.57
C GLN A 121 -12.74 -1.34 -15.70
N ASP A 122 -13.85 -0.65 -15.48
CA ASP A 122 -14.88 -0.44 -16.50
C ASP A 122 -14.29 0.30 -17.73
N THR A 123 -13.46 1.31 -17.51
CA THR A 123 -12.84 2.12 -18.58
C THR A 123 -11.98 1.29 -19.53
N ILE A 124 -11.26 0.29 -19.03
CA ILE A 124 -10.41 -0.57 -19.86
C ILE A 124 -11.05 -1.92 -20.20
N GLY A 125 -12.33 -2.12 -19.86
CA GLY A 125 -13.07 -3.36 -20.11
C GLY A 125 -12.58 -4.54 -19.28
N MET A 126 -12.04 -4.30 -18.09
CA MET A 126 -11.56 -5.34 -17.17
C MET A 126 -12.64 -5.73 -16.17
N PRO A 127 -12.84 -7.01 -15.85
CA PRO A 127 -13.82 -7.42 -14.85
C PRO A 127 -13.57 -6.76 -13.50
N ARG A 128 -14.62 -6.25 -12.85
CA ARG A 128 -14.54 -5.75 -11.49
C ARG A 128 -14.08 -6.86 -10.54
N GLY A 129 -13.29 -6.50 -9.52
CA GLY A 129 -12.65 -7.45 -8.61
C GLY A 129 -11.32 -8.03 -9.12
N THR A 130 -10.86 -7.65 -10.33
CA THR A 130 -9.52 -8.00 -10.81
C THR A 130 -8.42 -7.26 -10.04
N ILE A 131 -8.64 -5.99 -9.72
CA ILE A 131 -7.77 -5.24 -8.84
C ILE A 131 -7.83 -5.83 -7.44
N ARG A 132 -6.67 -5.95 -6.79
CA ARG A 132 -6.56 -6.34 -5.38
C ARG A 132 -5.82 -5.28 -4.59
N GLY A 133 -6.44 -4.83 -3.49
CA GLY A 133 -5.90 -3.82 -2.61
C GLY A 133 -5.70 -4.34 -1.19
N THR A 134 -4.50 -4.13 -0.65
CA THR A 134 -4.22 -4.27 0.77
C THR A 134 -4.27 -2.90 1.41
N CYS A 135 -5.09 -2.72 2.44
CA CYS A 135 -5.11 -1.47 3.20
C CYS A 135 -4.07 -1.47 4.32
N LEU A 136 -3.28 -0.42 4.37
CA LEU A 136 -2.50 -0.10 5.57
C LEU A 136 -3.43 0.53 6.61
N ILE A 137 -3.58 -0.15 7.73
CA ILE A 137 -4.19 0.42 8.92
C ILE A 137 -3.04 1.02 9.74
N GLU A 138 -2.73 2.25 9.47
CA GLU A 138 -1.53 2.91 9.99
C GLU A 138 -1.82 4.28 10.62
N THR A 139 -3.09 4.56 10.85
CA THR A 139 -3.55 5.75 11.59
C THR A 139 -4.47 5.33 12.73
N ILE A 140 -4.50 6.11 13.79
CA ILE A 140 -5.39 5.85 14.94
C ILE A 140 -6.86 5.81 14.52
N PRO A 141 -7.40 6.76 13.73
CA PRO A 141 -8.80 6.68 13.29
C PRO A 141 -9.11 5.40 12.52
N ALA A 142 -8.27 5.00 11.57
CA ALA A 142 -8.49 3.79 10.77
C ALA A 142 -8.55 2.51 11.62
N ALA A 143 -7.82 2.46 12.74
CA ALA A 143 -7.83 1.29 13.63
C ALA A 143 -9.21 1.02 14.25
N PHE A 144 -10.07 2.03 14.35
CA PHE A 144 -11.43 1.91 14.87
C PHE A 144 -12.48 1.61 13.79
N GLU A 145 -12.12 1.65 12.51
CA GLU A 145 -13.02 1.46 11.38
C GLU A 145 -12.62 0.25 10.51
N MET A 146 -11.86 -0.72 11.04
CA MET A 146 -11.30 -1.83 10.25
C MET A 146 -12.37 -2.68 9.55
N ASP A 147 -13.51 -2.91 10.20
CA ASP A 147 -14.64 -3.65 9.62
C ASP A 147 -15.22 -2.90 8.42
N GLU A 148 -15.37 -1.60 8.55
CA GLU A 148 -15.89 -0.73 7.51
C GLU A 148 -14.92 -0.66 6.33
N PHE A 149 -13.60 -0.58 6.56
CA PHE A 149 -12.60 -0.67 5.51
C PHE A 149 -12.73 -1.95 4.67
N ILE A 150 -12.88 -3.09 5.35
CA ILE A 150 -13.05 -4.39 4.68
C ILE A 150 -14.36 -4.41 3.88
N TYR A 151 -15.44 -3.87 4.45
CA TYR A 151 -16.74 -3.83 3.80
C TYR A 151 -16.73 -2.96 2.54
N GLU A 152 -16.14 -1.75 2.61
CA GLU A 152 -16.07 -0.85 1.45
C GLU A 152 -15.24 -1.44 0.31
N LEU A 153 -14.19 -2.16 0.63
CA LEU A 153 -13.32 -2.81 -0.37
C LEU A 153 -13.63 -4.29 -0.62
N ARG A 154 -14.77 -4.82 -0.18
CA ARG A 154 -15.09 -6.25 -0.20
C ARG A 154 -14.85 -6.96 -1.54
N ASP A 155 -15.06 -6.27 -2.66
CA ASP A 155 -14.86 -6.83 -4.01
C ASP A 155 -13.38 -6.83 -4.44
N HIS A 156 -12.55 -6.00 -3.79
CA HIS A 156 -11.15 -5.77 -4.16
C HIS A 156 -10.15 -6.09 -3.05
N SER A 157 -10.61 -6.32 -1.80
CA SER A 157 -9.72 -6.51 -0.67
C SER A 157 -8.83 -7.75 -0.82
N SER A 158 -7.55 -7.59 -0.53
CA SER A 158 -6.61 -8.69 -0.25
C SER A 158 -6.16 -8.72 1.22
N GLY A 159 -6.74 -7.87 2.06
CA GLY A 159 -6.50 -7.86 3.49
C GLY A 159 -6.08 -6.50 4.05
N LEU A 160 -5.78 -6.50 5.34
CA LEU A 160 -5.26 -5.34 6.06
C LEU A 160 -3.82 -5.56 6.49
N ASN A 161 -3.06 -4.50 6.63
CA ASN A 161 -1.68 -4.53 7.10
C ASN A 161 -1.48 -3.60 8.30
N CYS A 162 -0.70 -4.05 9.29
CA CYS A 162 -0.21 -3.23 10.39
C CYS A 162 1.01 -2.42 9.97
N GLY A 163 0.87 -1.10 9.82
CA GLY A 163 1.95 -0.16 9.56
C GLY A 163 2.56 0.39 10.86
N ARG A 164 3.73 -0.11 11.27
CA ARG A 164 4.32 0.21 12.59
C ARG A 164 4.62 1.70 12.77
N TRP A 165 5.43 2.27 11.88
CA TRP A 165 5.99 3.60 12.07
C TRP A 165 4.93 4.69 11.97
N ASP A 166 4.07 4.61 10.97
CA ASP A 166 2.99 5.57 10.77
C ASP A 166 1.95 5.49 11.89
N TYR A 167 1.67 4.30 12.43
CA TYR A 167 0.77 4.14 13.56
C TYR A 167 1.31 4.79 14.83
N ILE A 168 2.61 4.60 15.12
CA ILE A 168 3.31 5.28 16.23
C ILE A 168 3.28 6.80 16.02
N PHE A 169 3.57 7.24 14.80
CA PHE A 169 3.53 8.67 14.46
C PHE A 169 2.13 9.27 14.60
N SER A 170 1.10 8.53 14.17
CA SER A 170 -0.30 8.91 14.36
C SER A 170 -0.66 9.04 15.84
N PHE A 171 -0.19 8.11 16.68
CA PHE A 171 -0.35 8.20 18.13
C PHE A 171 0.26 9.48 18.68
N ILE A 172 1.53 9.75 18.38
CA ILE A 172 2.24 10.97 18.80
C ILE A 172 1.47 12.22 18.35
N LYS A 173 1.05 12.26 17.07
CA LYS A 173 0.31 13.39 16.50
C LYS A 173 -1.01 13.67 17.21
N LYS A 174 -1.79 12.62 17.48
CA LYS A 174 -3.13 12.76 18.09
C LYS A 174 -3.06 13.10 19.57
N PHE A 175 -2.07 12.59 20.30
CA PHE A 175 -1.93 12.76 21.75
C PHE A 175 -0.86 13.79 22.18
N ARG A 176 -0.30 14.56 21.25
CA ARG A 176 0.82 15.49 21.47
C ARG A 176 0.63 16.52 22.60
N ASN A 177 -0.63 16.84 22.94
CA ASN A 177 -0.94 17.82 23.99
C ASN A 177 -1.16 17.19 25.37
N HIS A 178 -0.92 15.89 25.51
CA HIS A 178 -1.13 15.12 26.72
C HIS A 178 0.19 14.52 27.21
N ALA A 179 0.72 15.05 28.30
CA ALA A 179 2.03 14.66 28.82
C ALA A 179 2.12 13.18 29.23
N GLU A 180 1.01 12.61 29.65
CA GLU A 180 0.88 11.21 30.05
C GLU A 180 1.01 10.20 28.87
N TYR A 181 0.94 10.68 27.63
CA TYR A 181 1.10 9.86 26.42
C TYR A 181 2.44 10.04 25.71
N VAL A 182 3.42 10.67 26.37
CA VAL A 182 4.78 10.75 25.81
C VAL A 182 5.40 9.36 25.74
N LEU A 183 5.81 8.98 24.54
CA LEU A 183 6.43 7.68 24.29
C LEU A 183 7.93 7.70 24.62
N PRO A 184 8.53 6.55 24.94
CA PRO A 184 9.98 6.41 25.08
C PRO A 184 10.68 6.54 23.73
N ASP A 185 11.98 6.29 23.69
CA ASP A 185 12.76 6.26 22.44
C ASP A 185 12.11 5.32 21.42
N ARG A 186 12.16 5.70 20.14
CA ARG A 186 11.56 4.96 19.03
C ARG A 186 12.02 3.50 18.98
N SER A 187 13.26 3.20 19.36
CA SER A 187 13.80 1.84 19.40
C SER A 187 13.05 0.94 20.39
N ASP A 188 12.51 1.52 21.46
CA ASP A 188 11.84 0.79 22.53
C ASP A 188 10.35 0.57 22.24
N VAL A 189 9.76 1.31 21.28
CA VAL A 189 8.38 1.13 20.83
C VAL A 189 8.32 0.01 19.81
N THR A 190 8.36 -1.22 20.27
CA THR A 190 8.23 -2.44 19.45
C THR A 190 6.78 -2.79 19.17
N MET A 191 6.52 -3.81 18.31
CA MET A 191 5.16 -4.31 18.08
C MET A 191 4.54 -5.01 19.30
N THR A 192 5.34 -5.26 20.34
CA THR A 192 4.93 -5.97 21.57
C THR A 192 4.64 -5.04 22.75
N VAL A 193 4.83 -3.72 22.60
CA VAL A 193 4.38 -2.79 23.65
C VAL A 193 2.83 -2.76 23.70
N PRO A 194 2.20 -2.51 24.84
CA PRO A 194 0.78 -2.76 25.05
C PRO A 194 -0.16 -2.19 23.97
N PHE A 195 -0.01 -0.92 23.59
CA PHE A 195 -0.90 -0.32 22.60
C PHE A 195 -0.67 -0.85 21.18
N MET A 196 0.58 -1.22 20.83
CA MET A 196 0.90 -1.82 19.53
C MET A 196 0.41 -3.27 19.48
N ASP A 197 0.56 -4.04 20.55
CA ASP A 197 0.04 -5.40 20.62
C ASP A 197 -1.49 -5.41 20.52
N ALA A 198 -2.18 -4.56 21.27
CA ALA A 198 -3.64 -4.42 21.19
C ALA A 198 -4.11 -4.10 19.75
N TYR A 199 -3.43 -3.21 19.06
CA TYR A 199 -3.69 -2.87 17.66
C TYR A 199 -3.50 -4.08 16.73
N VAL A 200 -2.40 -4.81 16.88
CA VAL A 200 -2.11 -6.03 16.09
C VAL A 200 -3.18 -7.09 16.33
N GLN A 201 -3.51 -7.38 17.60
CA GLN A 201 -4.52 -8.38 17.94
C GLN A 201 -5.90 -8.01 17.39
N LEU A 202 -6.27 -6.74 17.47
CA LEU A 202 -7.53 -6.25 16.91
C LEU A 202 -7.57 -6.48 15.39
N LEU A 203 -6.50 -6.11 14.66
CA LEU A 203 -6.43 -6.30 13.21
C LEU A 203 -6.53 -7.78 12.83
N ILE A 204 -5.78 -8.65 13.48
CA ILE A 204 -5.81 -10.10 13.23
C ILE A 204 -7.22 -10.64 13.45
N LYS A 205 -7.83 -10.31 14.60
CA LYS A 205 -9.18 -10.75 14.93
C LYS A 205 -10.20 -10.29 13.89
N THR A 206 -10.17 -9.01 13.51
CA THR A 206 -11.09 -8.45 12.53
C THR A 206 -10.93 -9.12 11.18
N CYS A 207 -9.70 -9.23 10.67
CA CYS A 207 -9.43 -9.90 9.40
C CYS A 207 -9.92 -11.35 9.39
N HIS A 208 -9.59 -12.13 10.41
CA HIS A 208 -9.98 -13.54 10.48
C HIS A 208 -11.51 -13.69 10.59
N THR A 209 -12.17 -12.83 11.37
CA THR A 209 -13.64 -12.83 11.48
C THR A 209 -14.32 -12.57 10.15
N ARG A 210 -13.71 -11.74 9.30
CA ARG A 210 -14.25 -11.36 7.98
C ARG A 210 -13.70 -12.19 6.81
N GLY A 211 -12.81 -13.15 7.07
CA GLY A 211 -12.25 -14.05 6.06
C GLY A 211 -11.27 -13.36 5.08
N VAL A 212 -10.59 -12.31 5.53
CA VAL A 212 -9.53 -11.62 4.77
C VAL A 212 -8.17 -11.81 5.42
N HIS A 213 -7.09 -11.53 4.69
CA HIS A 213 -5.73 -11.71 5.19
C HIS A 213 -5.32 -10.59 6.16
N ALA A 214 -4.65 -10.98 7.25
CA ALA A 214 -3.96 -10.08 8.16
C ALA A 214 -2.46 -10.10 7.84
N MET A 215 -1.88 -8.93 7.57
CA MET A 215 -0.44 -8.77 7.34
C MET A 215 0.14 -7.91 8.45
N VAL A 216 1.19 -8.39 9.08
CA VAL A 216 1.95 -7.63 10.08
C VAL A 216 3.35 -7.46 9.51
N SER A 217 3.82 -6.21 9.42
CA SER A 217 5.22 -5.97 9.06
C SER A 217 6.10 -6.65 10.09
N PRO A 218 6.97 -7.58 9.70
CA PRO A 218 7.66 -8.40 10.68
C PRO A 218 8.50 -7.53 11.61
N PRO A 219 8.36 -7.71 12.93
CA PRO A 219 9.53 -7.52 13.76
C PRO A 219 10.57 -8.55 13.28
N LEU A 220 11.84 -8.25 13.34
CA LEU A 220 12.94 -9.19 13.07
C LEU A 220 12.96 -10.44 13.99
N THR A 221 11.92 -10.68 14.74
CA THR A 221 11.66 -11.85 15.55
C THR A 221 10.39 -12.53 15.04
N LEU A 222 10.59 -13.69 14.43
CA LEU A 222 9.55 -14.66 14.11
C LEU A 222 8.69 -14.91 15.35
N LEU A 223 7.50 -14.34 15.40
CA LEU A 223 6.47 -14.87 16.26
C LEU A 223 6.08 -16.22 15.67
N SER A 224 6.49 -17.29 16.33
CA SER A 224 5.94 -18.61 16.06
C SER A 224 4.44 -18.54 16.31
N VAL A 225 3.65 -18.52 15.25
CA VAL A 225 2.22 -18.76 15.32
C VAL A 225 2.05 -20.25 15.56
N SER A 226 2.25 -20.67 16.80
CA SER A 226 1.81 -21.96 17.26
C SER A 226 0.49 -21.74 18.02
N GLN A 227 -0.57 -22.31 17.45
CA GLN A 227 -1.85 -22.61 18.09
C GLN A 227 -2.85 -21.45 18.25
N TYR A 228 -3.74 -21.37 17.28
CA TYR A 228 -5.19 -21.35 17.60
C TYR A 228 -5.91 -22.18 16.55
#